data_59fd7a5882b75ebd96726ed7db7aba70
#
_entry.id   59fd7a5882b75ebd96726ed7db7aba70
#
_cell.length_a   1.000
_cell.length_b   1.000
_cell.length_c   1.000
_cell.angle_alpha   90.00
_cell.angle_beta   90.00
_cell.angle_gamma   90.00
#
_symmetry.space_group_name_H-M   'P 1'
#
loop_
_entity.id
_entity.type
_entity.pdbx_description
1 polymer ?
#
loop_
_entity_poly.entity_id
_entity_poly.type
_entity_poly.pdbx_seq_one_letter_code
_entity_poly.pdbx_strand_id
1 'polypeptide(L)'
;MEKIKRSVWPILLLLVLISCRKPNERPCWKKSGSFAVKEIQLGAFNRLFLKEHISYKLIQDSTNKIVIKGGAKLIGFINVQAEEGVVSISNDNKCNFFRKYEVVEVEIHFTSLMNILFEGTEKLSCSDTLNVNYLSVTLRDGGGSMDLLVNAMNIRTDITNGWGDLVLRGNTNTASYQVLGNGFVEARELHVRDSINFISSSSTIQKINASNCKLKVEINGIGDIWYYGLPTAISKHEYGKGKLIDKN
;
A
#
# COMPACT_ATOMS: atom_id res chain seq x y z
N MET A 1 -3.04 58.13 -16.87
CA MET A 1 -2.90 56.70 -16.51
C MET A 1 -3.52 56.28 -15.16
N GLU A 2 -3.95 57.20 -14.30
CA GLU A 2 -4.55 56.88 -12.98
C GLU A 2 -6.03 56.51 -13.00
N LYS A 3 -6.82 56.91 -13.98
CA LYS A 3 -8.27 56.59 -14.05
C LYS A 3 -8.59 55.14 -14.36
N ILE A 4 -7.67 54.40 -14.96
CA ILE A 4 -7.89 52.98 -15.29
C ILE A 4 -7.72 52.08 -14.05
N LYS A 5 -6.84 52.42 -13.11
CA LYS A 5 -6.60 51.66 -11.88
C LYS A 5 -7.82 51.64 -10.92
N ARG A 6 -8.64 52.68 -10.91
CA ARG A 6 -9.83 52.75 -10.03
C ARG A 6 -11.00 51.91 -10.51
N SER A 7 -11.09 51.59 -11.79
CA SER A 7 -12.21 50.84 -12.35
C SER A 7 -12.01 49.31 -12.30
N VAL A 8 -10.78 48.81 -12.16
CA VAL A 8 -10.48 47.37 -12.15
C VAL A 8 -10.73 46.74 -10.77
N TRP A 9 -10.58 47.50 -9.68
CA TRP A 9 -10.76 47.02 -8.31
C TRP A 9 -12.17 46.53 -8.00
N PRO A 10 -13.26 47.25 -8.35
CA PRO A 10 -14.63 46.75 -8.10
C PRO A 10 -14.98 45.56 -8.99
N ILE A 11 -14.42 45.44 -10.20
CA ILE A 11 -14.64 44.28 -11.08
C ILE A 11 -13.93 43.04 -10.52
N LEU A 12 -12.73 43.17 -9.98
CA LEU A 12 -11.98 42.11 -9.33
C LEU A 12 -12.72 41.62 -8.05
N LEU A 13 -13.30 42.55 -7.27
CA LEU A 13 -14.10 42.24 -6.08
C LEU A 13 -15.40 41.52 -6.45
N LEU A 14 -16.05 41.91 -7.56
CA LEU A 14 -17.26 41.27 -8.05
C LEU A 14 -17.00 39.83 -8.53
N LEU A 15 -15.86 39.58 -9.20
CA LEU A 15 -15.46 38.22 -9.62
C LEU A 15 -15.20 37.28 -8.44
N VAL A 16 -14.69 37.79 -7.32
CA VAL A 16 -14.49 36.98 -6.09
C VAL A 16 -15.84 36.57 -5.46
N LEU A 17 -16.87 37.41 -5.57
CA LEU A 17 -18.20 37.11 -5.02
C LEU A 17 -18.99 36.07 -5.83
N ILE A 18 -18.72 35.95 -7.14
CA ILE A 18 -19.38 34.96 -8.01
C ILE A 18 -18.78 33.56 -7.84
N SER A 19 -17.56 33.45 -7.31
CA SER A 19 -16.85 32.19 -7.08
C SER A 19 -17.34 31.42 -5.82
N CYS A 20 -18.24 31.99 -5.01
CA CYS A 20 -18.73 31.35 -3.79
C CYS A 20 -19.84 30.34 -4.09
N ARG A 21 -19.50 29.07 -4.32
CA ARG A 21 -20.49 27.97 -4.13
C ARG A 21 -20.99 27.98 -2.68
N LYS A 22 -22.31 27.75 -2.50
CA LYS A 22 -22.91 27.70 -1.15
C LYS A 22 -22.13 26.76 -0.23
N PRO A 23 -21.92 27.11 1.06
CA PRO A 23 -21.16 26.27 2.00
C PRO A 23 -21.65 24.81 2.06
N ASN A 24 -22.98 24.58 1.89
CA ASN A 24 -23.59 23.25 1.87
C ASN A 24 -23.26 22.41 0.63
N GLU A 25 -22.77 23.02 -0.43
CA GLU A 25 -22.37 22.33 -1.68
C GLU A 25 -20.88 21.99 -1.69
N ARG A 26 -20.10 22.51 -0.72
CA ARG A 26 -18.67 22.18 -0.62
C ARG A 26 -18.52 20.84 0.09
N PRO A 27 -18.00 19.79 -0.58
CA PRO A 27 -17.83 18.47 0.02
C PRO A 27 -16.95 18.52 1.28
N CYS A 28 -16.03 19.49 1.37
CA CYS A 28 -15.07 19.65 2.47
C CYS A 28 -15.69 20.08 3.83
N TRP A 29 -16.95 20.53 3.89
CA TRP A 29 -17.59 21.00 5.11
C TRP A 29 -18.66 20.02 5.66
N LYS A 30 -18.91 18.91 4.98
CA LYS A 30 -19.92 17.92 5.40
C LYS A 30 -19.33 17.01 6.49
N LYS A 31 -20.08 16.80 7.59
CA LYS A 31 -19.75 15.78 8.61
C LYS A 31 -19.74 14.39 7.96
N SER A 32 -18.99 13.44 8.52
CA SER A 32 -18.88 12.05 8.03
C SER A 32 -20.23 11.33 7.89
N GLY A 33 -21.24 11.77 8.65
CA GLY A 33 -22.55 11.10 8.74
C GLY A 33 -22.54 10.00 9.80
N SER A 34 -23.65 9.28 9.93
CA SER A 34 -23.75 8.09 10.76
C SER A 34 -22.90 6.97 10.14
N PHE A 35 -22.45 6.02 10.96
CA PHE A 35 -21.76 4.83 10.46
C PHE A 35 -22.67 4.07 9.49
N ALA A 36 -22.10 3.63 8.37
CA ALA A 36 -22.79 2.88 7.34
C ALA A 36 -21.88 1.80 6.76
N VAL A 37 -22.50 0.77 6.20
CA VAL A 37 -21.82 -0.34 5.53
C VAL A 37 -22.43 -0.48 4.13
N LYS A 38 -21.56 -0.65 3.12
CA LYS A 38 -21.96 -0.92 1.73
C LYS A 38 -21.24 -2.15 1.26
N GLU A 39 -21.99 -3.12 0.75
CA GLU A 39 -21.44 -4.35 0.15
C GLU A 39 -21.59 -4.30 -1.37
N ILE A 40 -20.56 -4.78 -2.08
CA ILE A 40 -20.51 -4.88 -3.53
C ILE A 40 -20.06 -6.28 -3.88
N GLN A 41 -20.93 -7.06 -4.51
CA GLN A 41 -20.59 -8.40 -5.03
C GLN A 41 -19.74 -8.25 -6.28
N LEU A 42 -18.71 -9.10 -6.42
CA LEU A 42 -17.79 -9.09 -7.55
C LEU A 42 -17.76 -10.45 -8.25
N GLY A 43 -17.37 -10.44 -9.51
CA GLY A 43 -16.92 -11.63 -10.21
C GLY A 43 -15.56 -12.11 -9.69
N ALA A 44 -15.03 -13.19 -10.29
CA ALA A 44 -13.71 -13.67 -9.97
C ALA A 44 -12.63 -12.65 -10.33
N PHE A 45 -11.68 -12.43 -9.42
CA PHE A 45 -10.49 -11.61 -9.65
C PHE A 45 -9.28 -12.23 -8.94
N ASN A 46 -8.10 -11.82 -9.34
CA ASN A 46 -6.84 -12.22 -8.71
C ASN A 46 -5.80 -11.10 -8.63
N ARG A 47 -6.17 -9.88 -9.03
CA ARG A 47 -5.31 -8.71 -8.99
C ARG A 47 -6.01 -7.55 -8.30
N LEU A 48 -5.28 -6.83 -7.44
CA LEU A 48 -5.75 -5.65 -6.72
C LEU A 48 -4.91 -4.43 -7.09
N PHE A 49 -5.57 -3.31 -7.32
CA PHE A 49 -4.96 -1.99 -7.40
C PHE A 49 -5.62 -1.08 -6.35
N LEU A 50 -4.87 -0.77 -5.29
CA LEU A 50 -5.37 -0.13 -4.09
C LEU A 50 -4.73 1.25 -3.92
N LYS A 51 -5.55 2.30 -3.85
CA LYS A 51 -5.11 3.69 -3.78
C LYS A 51 -5.23 4.28 -2.37
N GLU A 52 -4.81 5.54 -2.27
CA GLU A 52 -4.65 6.31 -1.04
C GLU A 52 -5.95 6.59 -0.27
N HIS A 53 -5.80 6.95 1.00
CA HIS A 53 -6.86 7.40 1.93
C HIS A 53 -7.94 6.36 2.23
N ILE A 54 -7.56 5.09 2.22
CA ILE A 54 -8.41 3.94 2.56
C ILE A 54 -7.58 2.96 3.39
N SER A 55 -8.13 2.48 4.51
CA SER A 55 -7.58 1.33 5.23
C SER A 55 -8.13 0.05 4.64
N TYR A 56 -7.25 -0.88 4.28
CA TYR A 56 -7.64 -2.11 3.62
C TYR A 56 -7.44 -3.33 4.50
N LYS A 57 -8.38 -4.26 4.44
CA LYS A 57 -8.29 -5.55 5.10
C LYS A 57 -8.59 -6.68 4.11
N LEU A 58 -7.62 -7.56 3.91
CA LEU A 58 -7.74 -8.74 3.06
C LEU A 58 -8.37 -9.89 3.84
N ILE A 59 -9.36 -10.54 3.25
CA ILE A 59 -10.07 -11.69 3.82
C ILE A 59 -10.17 -12.77 2.75
N GLN A 60 -9.42 -13.85 2.94
CA GLN A 60 -9.50 -14.99 2.04
C GLN A 60 -10.64 -15.91 2.49
N ASP A 61 -11.68 -16.00 1.69
CA ASP A 61 -12.82 -16.86 1.95
C ASP A 61 -13.41 -17.45 0.63
N SER A 62 -14.64 -17.96 0.68
CA SER A 62 -15.31 -18.54 -0.49
C SER A 62 -16.03 -17.53 -1.38
N THR A 63 -15.92 -16.23 -1.10
CA THR A 63 -16.66 -15.17 -1.77
C THR A 63 -15.73 -14.13 -2.41
N ASN A 64 -16.22 -13.44 -3.43
CA ASN A 64 -15.56 -12.28 -4.01
C ASN A 64 -16.45 -11.07 -3.82
N LYS A 65 -16.12 -10.21 -2.85
CA LYS A 65 -16.91 -9.01 -2.54
C LYS A 65 -16.07 -7.94 -1.87
N ILE A 66 -16.55 -6.73 -1.90
CA ILE A 66 -16.01 -5.59 -1.19
C ILE A 66 -17.03 -5.14 -0.14
N VAL A 67 -16.57 -4.94 1.09
CA VAL A 67 -17.38 -4.36 2.18
C VAL A 67 -16.76 -3.04 2.59
N ILE A 68 -17.44 -1.94 2.33
CA ILE A 68 -16.99 -0.57 2.62
C ILE A 68 -17.66 -0.11 3.92
N LYS A 69 -16.86 0.28 4.91
CA LYS A 69 -17.31 0.69 6.25
C LYS A 69 -16.82 2.08 6.57
N GLY A 70 -17.71 2.93 7.07
CA GLY A 70 -17.37 4.30 7.45
C GLY A 70 -18.55 5.22 7.55
N GLY A 71 -18.32 6.52 7.62
CA GLY A 71 -19.40 7.51 7.62
C GLY A 71 -20.20 7.48 6.32
N ALA A 72 -21.52 7.49 6.40
CA ALA A 72 -22.44 7.37 5.26
C ALA A 72 -22.15 8.35 4.10
N LYS A 73 -21.60 9.53 4.43
CA LYS A 73 -21.21 10.53 3.42
C LYS A 73 -19.80 10.32 2.88
N LEU A 74 -18.98 9.49 3.51
CA LEU A 74 -17.61 9.19 3.08
C LEU A 74 -17.57 7.95 2.20
N ILE A 75 -18.33 6.90 2.52
CA ILE A 75 -18.38 5.67 1.74
C ILE A 75 -18.84 5.88 0.30
N GLY A 76 -19.60 6.97 0.03
CA GLY A 76 -20.04 7.35 -1.30
C GLY A 76 -18.91 7.85 -2.22
N PHE A 77 -17.73 8.20 -1.68
CA PHE A 77 -16.56 8.60 -2.47
C PHE A 77 -15.65 7.42 -2.82
N ILE A 78 -15.91 6.24 -2.27
CA ILE A 78 -15.14 5.06 -2.60
C ILE A 78 -15.62 4.52 -3.96
N ASN A 79 -14.72 4.53 -4.92
CA ASN A 79 -14.93 4.00 -6.24
C ASN A 79 -14.32 2.59 -6.34
N VAL A 80 -15.12 1.62 -6.78
CA VAL A 80 -14.70 0.23 -6.99
C VAL A 80 -14.97 -0.12 -8.45
N GLN A 81 -13.93 -0.47 -9.17
CA GLN A 81 -13.98 -0.91 -10.57
C GLN A 81 -13.44 -2.33 -10.65
N ALA A 82 -14.14 -3.22 -11.36
CA ALA A 82 -13.73 -4.61 -11.54
C ALA A 82 -13.77 -4.93 -13.04
N GLU A 83 -12.59 -5.08 -13.64
CA GLU A 83 -12.44 -5.34 -15.08
C GLU A 83 -11.29 -6.34 -15.29
N GLU A 84 -11.49 -7.31 -16.17
CA GLU A 84 -10.48 -8.29 -16.59
C GLU A 84 -9.72 -8.97 -15.44
N GLY A 85 -10.40 -9.27 -14.34
CA GLY A 85 -9.80 -9.91 -13.16
C GLY A 85 -8.95 -8.98 -12.30
N VAL A 86 -9.03 -7.66 -12.51
CA VAL A 86 -8.44 -6.61 -11.68
C VAL A 86 -9.55 -5.90 -10.92
N VAL A 87 -9.38 -5.72 -9.61
CA VAL A 87 -10.22 -4.83 -8.80
C VAL A 87 -9.40 -3.60 -8.44
N SER A 88 -9.86 -2.44 -8.89
CA SER A 88 -9.28 -1.13 -8.58
C SER A 88 -10.15 -0.41 -7.56
N ILE A 89 -9.55 0.09 -6.48
CA ILE A 89 -10.26 0.81 -5.41
C ILE A 89 -9.58 2.15 -5.18
N SER A 90 -10.36 3.23 -5.25
CA SER A 90 -9.88 4.59 -5.05
C SER A 90 -10.83 5.42 -4.20
N ASN A 91 -10.35 6.53 -3.65
CA ASN A 91 -11.12 7.48 -2.87
C ASN A 91 -11.14 8.85 -3.58
N ASP A 92 -12.28 9.24 -4.11
CA ASP A 92 -12.47 10.52 -4.80
C ASP A 92 -12.66 11.71 -3.84
N ASN A 93 -12.59 11.47 -2.52
CA ASN A 93 -12.69 12.53 -1.53
C ASN A 93 -11.40 13.38 -1.47
N LYS A 94 -11.36 14.48 -2.20
CA LYS A 94 -10.22 15.41 -2.24
C LYS A 94 -10.09 16.34 -1.01
N CYS A 95 -10.98 16.20 -0.03
CA CYS A 95 -11.15 17.17 1.06
C CYS A 95 -10.53 16.75 2.39
N ASN A 96 -9.51 15.92 2.40
CA ASN A 96 -8.89 15.39 3.62
C ASN A 96 -8.00 16.41 4.36
N PHE A 97 -7.74 17.60 3.78
CA PHE A 97 -6.77 18.57 4.30
C PHE A 97 -7.24 19.33 5.55
N PHE A 98 -8.55 19.52 5.76
CA PHE A 98 -9.10 20.36 6.83
C PHE A 98 -9.83 19.61 7.95
N ARG A 99 -9.85 18.27 7.94
CA ARG A 99 -10.60 17.49 8.92
C ARG A 99 -9.83 16.24 9.38
N LYS A 100 -9.88 15.92 10.69
CA LYS A 100 -9.68 14.56 11.16
C LYS A 100 -10.88 13.73 10.71
N TYR A 101 -10.79 13.11 9.54
CA TYR A 101 -11.78 12.11 9.16
C TYR A 101 -11.43 10.77 9.79
N GLU A 102 -12.45 10.03 10.18
CA GLU A 102 -12.32 8.60 10.32
C GLU A 102 -11.99 8.03 8.94
N VAL A 103 -10.92 7.26 8.85
CA VAL A 103 -10.49 6.60 7.62
C VAL A 103 -11.57 5.59 7.24
N VAL A 104 -11.98 5.56 5.98
CA VAL A 104 -12.88 4.53 5.47
C VAL A 104 -12.14 3.20 5.46
N GLU A 105 -12.74 2.16 6.03
CA GLU A 105 -12.24 0.80 5.97
C GLU A 105 -12.89 0.05 4.81
N VAL A 106 -12.06 -0.68 4.05
CA VAL A 106 -12.52 -1.55 2.97
C VAL A 106 -12.02 -2.96 3.20
N GLU A 107 -12.97 -3.87 3.47
CA GLU A 107 -12.68 -5.30 3.49
C GLU A 107 -12.80 -5.86 2.08
N ILE A 108 -11.78 -6.60 1.67
CA ILE A 108 -11.67 -7.23 0.35
C ILE A 108 -11.74 -8.73 0.56
N HIS A 109 -12.89 -9.32 0.23
CA HIS A 109 -13.08 -10.77 0.26
C HIS A 109 -12.70 -11.35 -1.10
N PHE A 110 -11.91 -12.42 -1.10
CA PHE A 110 -11.43 -13.04 -2.33
C PHE A 110 -11.21 -14.55 -2.17
N THR A 111 -11.37 -15.25 -3.27
CA THR A 111 -11.11 -16.70 -3.37
C THR A 111 -9.69 -17.01 -3.83
N SER A 112 -9.10 -16.13 -4.66
CA SER A 112 -7.75 -16.24 -5.21
C SER A 112 -7.11 -14.88 -5.34
N LEU A 113 -5.82 -14.77 -5.01
CA LEU A 113 -5.05 -13.53 -5.14
C LEU A 113 -3.64 -13.86 -5.62
N MET A 114 -3.17 -13.10 -6.61
CA MET A 114 -1.82 -13.24 -7.19
C MET A 114 -1.02 -11.95 -7.15
N ASN A 115 -1.68 -10.79 -7.32
CA ASN A 115 -1.00 -9.50 -7.39
C ASN A 115 -1.70 -8.45 -6.53
N ILE A 116 -0.90 -7.70 -5.79
CA ILE A 116 -1.33 -6.50 -5.07
C ILE A 116 -0.44 -5.35 -5.52
N LEU A 117 -1.04 -4.33 -6.15
CA LEU A 117 -0.42 -3.02 -6.36
C LEU A 117 -1.02 -2.05 -5.35
N PHE A 118 -0.18 -1.55 -4.45
CA PHE A 118 -0.59 -0.67 -3.36
C PHE A 118 0.07 0.70 -3.49
N GLU A 119 -0.75 1.71 -3.75
CA GLU A 119 -0.42 3.13 -3.77
C GLU A 119 -1.07 3.86 -2.58
N GLY A 120 -1.32 3.12 -1.49
CA GLY A 120 -2.02 3.63 -0.32
C GLY A 120 -1.16 4.48 0.61
N THR A 121 -1.82 5.28 1.42
CA THR A 121 -1.22 6.08 2.50
C THR A 121 -1.55 5.53 3.88
N GLU A 122 -2.55 4.64 3.95
CA GLU A 122 -3.04 4.02 5.17
C GLU A 122 -2.51 2.57 5.28
N LYS A 123 -3.05 1.82 6.22
CA LYS A 123 -2.66 0.43 6.42
C LYS A 123 -3.42 -0.52 5.50
N LEU A 124 -2.70 -1.50 4.92
CA LEU A 124 -3.25 -2.73 4.37
C LEU A 124 -2.84 -3.90 5.27
N SER A 125 -3.79 -4.72 5.68
CA SER A 125 -3.55 -5.91 6.51
C SER A 125 -4.38 -7.09 6.03
N CYS A 126 -4.08 -8.28 6.54
CA CYS A 126 -4.94 -9.45 6.38
C CYS A 126 -5.54 -9.89 7.73
N SER A 127 -6.72 -10.51 7.71
CA SER A 127 -7.37 -11.04 8.93
C SER A 127 -6.71 -12.34 9.38
N ASP A 128 -6.34 -13.18 8.42
CA ASP A 128 -5.80 -14.51 8.62
C ASP A 128 -4.65 -14.81 7.66
N THR A 129 -4.09 -16.00 7.72
CA THR A 129 -3.04 -16.43 6.79
C THR A 129 -3.56 -16.50 5.37
N LEU A 130 -2.90 -15.77 4.46
CA LEU A 130 -3.17 -15.84 3.03
C LEU A 130 -2.50 -17.09 2.44
N ASN A 131 -3.29 -18.06 2.02
CA ASN A 131 -2.80 -19.30 1.40
C ASN A 131 -2.83 -19.15 -0.12
N VAL A 132 -1.67 -19.01 -0.74
CA VAL A 132 -1.53 -18.73 -2.18
C VAL A 132 -0.34 -19.51 -2.76
N ASN A 133 -0.36 -19.80 -4.06
CA ASN A 133 0.81 -20.39 -4.71
C ASN A 133 1.86 -19.32 -5.02
N TYR A 134 1.44 -18.20 -5.57
CA TYR A 134 2.30 -17.09 -5.94
C TYR A 134 1.66 -15.78 -5.48
N LEU A 135 2.44 -14.91 -4.85
CA LEU A 135 2.01 -13.57 -4.49
C LEU A 135 3.06 -12.54 -4.93
N SER A 136 2.65 -11.63 -5.78
CA SER A 136 3.42 -10.43 -6.12
C SER A 136 2.83 -9.23 -5.40
N VAL A 137 3.67 -8.53 -4.65
CA VAL A 137 3.31 -7.35 -3.87
C VAL A 137 4.15 -6.18 -4.37
N THR A 138 3.50 -5.14 -4.86
CA THR A 138 4.16 -3.90 -5.26
C THR A 138 3.66 -2.74 -4.40
N LEU A 139 4.57 -2.09 -3.67
CA LEU A 139 4.32 -0.80 -3.00
C LEU A 139 4.92 0.30 -3.86
N ARG A 140 4.11 1.23 -4.30
CA ARG A 140 4.53 2.29 -5.21
C ARG A 140 3.86 3.62 -4.84
N ASP A 141 4.62 4.71 -4.92
CA ASP A 141 4.14 6.11 -4.84
C ASP A 141 3.38 6.48 -3.55
N GLY A 142 3.25 5.55 -2.59
CA GLY A 142 2.58 5.73 -1.31
C GLY A 142 3.54 5.80 -0.12
N GLY A 143 2.98 6.12 1.05
CA GLY A 143 3.67 6.09 2.34
C GLY A 143 2.96 5.20 3.37
N GLY A 144 2.00 4.39 2.91
CA GLY A 144 1.26 3.48 3.76
C GLY A 144 2.06 2.25 4.17
N SER A 145 1.48 1.45 5.06
CA SER A 145 2.08 0.21 5.54
C SER A 145 1.29 -1.01 5.09
N MET A 146 2.02 -2.10 4.83
CA MET A 146 1.41 -3.39 4.51
C MET A 146 1.90 -4.43 5.53
N ASP A 147 0.97 -5.19 6.08
CA ASP A 147 1.24 -6.20 7.11
C ASP A 147 0.50 -7.50 6.74
N LEU A 148 1.26 -8.47 6.21
CA LEU A 148 0.71 -9.70 5.65
C LEU A 148 1.27 -10.93 6.36
N LEU A 149 0.36 -11.84 6.72
CA LEU A 149 0.66 -13.20 7.14
C LEU A 149 0.38 -14.13 5.96
N VAL A 150 1.41 -14.82 5.45
CA VAL A 150 1.33 -15.56 4.20
C VAL A 150 1.83 -16.99 4.32
N ASN A 151 1.21 -17.87 3.58
CA ASN A 151 1.69 -19.23 3.30
C ASN A 151 1.68 -19.39 1.77
N ALA A 152 2.87 -19.33 1.16
CA ALA A 152 3.00 -19.28 -0.28
C ALA A 152 4.07 -20.24 -0.80
N MET A 153 4.04 -20.59 -2.09
CA MET A 153 5.20 -21.20 -2.72
C MET A 153 6.26 -20.15 -3.09
N ASN A 154 5.81 -19.02 -3.63
CA ASN A 154 6.72 -17.98 -4.06
C ASN A 154 6.15 -16.59 -3.72
N ILE A 155 7.01 -15.73 -3.17
CA ILE A 155 6.68 -14.32 -2.91
C ILE A 155 7.65 -13.43 -3.70
N ARG A 156 7.09 -12.47 -4.41
CA ARG A 156 7.83 -11.36 -5.02
C ARG A 156 7.38 -10.04 -4.41
N THR A 157 8.33 -9.21 -4.03
CA THR A 157 8.08 -7.89 -3.46
C THR A 157 8.88 -6.84 -4.21
N ASP A 158 8.19 -5.80 -4.67
CA ASP A 158 8.79 -4.64 -5.32
C ASP A 158 8.37 -3.38 -4.54
N ILE A 159 9.33 -2.63 -3.98
CA ILE A 159 9.07 -1.33 -3.33
C ILE A 159 9.74 -0.26 -4.19
N THR A 160 8.94 0.63 -4.79
CA THR A 160 9.40 1.64 -5.73
C THR A 160 8.81 3.01 -5.41
N ASN A 161 9.60 4.08 -5.61
CA ASN A 161 9.13 5.48 -5.56
C ASN A 161 8.34 5.87 -4.31
N GLY A 162 8.68 5.35 -3.12
CA GLY A 162 7.87 5.65 -1.93
C GLY A 162 8.60 5.36 -0.62
N TRP A 163 7.85 5.53 0.46
CA TRP A 163 8.26 5.30 1.85
C TRP A 163 7.45 4.18 2.52
N GLY A 164 6.78 3.37 1.71
CA GLY A 164 5.90 2.33 2.23
C GLY A 164 6.64 1.24 2.99
N ASP A 165 6.08 0.83 4.13
CA ASP A 165 6.62 -0.22 4.97
C ASP A 165 5.92 -1.55 4.68
N LEU A 166 6.70 -2.61 4.55
CA LEU A 166 6.20 -3.96 4.35
C LEU A 166 6.63 -4.88 5.49
N VAL A 167 5.66 -5.44 6.18
CA VAL A 167 5.85 -6.52 7.14
C VAL A 167 5.34 -7.83 6.53
N LEU A 168 6.21 -8.83 6.43
CA LEU A 168 5.85 -10.18 5.96
C LEU A 168 6.12 -11.19 7.04
N ARG A 169 5.14 -12.05 7.29
CA ARG A 169 5.20 -13.14 8.27
C ARG A 169 4.67 -14.43 7.68
N GLY A 170 5.06 -15.57 8.25
CA GLY A 170 4.58 -16.88 7.85
C GLY A 170 5.61 -17.71 7.11
N ASN A 171 5.24 -18.37 6.00
CA ASN A 171 6.10 -19.32 5.33
C ASN A 171 6.07 -19.16 3.80
N THR A 172 7.22 -19.41 3.16
CA THR A 172 7.33 -19.49 1.70
C THR A 172 8.49 -20.40 1.29
N ASN A 173 8.45 -20.92 0.06
CA ASN A 173 9.61 -21.63 -0.48
C ASN A 173 10.67 -20.66 -0.96
N THR A 174 10.27 -19.62 -1.70
CA THR A 174 11.21 -18.61 -2.20
C THR A 174 10.69 -17.21 -1.95
N ALA A 175 11.60 -16.28 -1.66
CA ALA A 175 11.29 -14.87 -1.53
C ALA A 175 12.23 -14.03 -2.41
N SER A 176 11.66 -13.12 -3.19
CA SER A 176 12.40 -12.15 -3.99
C SER A 176 12.00 -10.74 -3.60
N TYR A 177 12.96 -9.92 -3.24
CA TYR A 177 12.75 -8.53 -2.83
C TYR A 177 13.51 -7.60 -3.77
N GLN A 178 12.85 -6.55 -4.22
CA GLN A 178 13.47 -5.45 -4.94
C GLN A 178 13.04 -4.13 -4.27
N VAL A 179 13.97 -3.46 -3.58
CA VAL A 179 13.70 -2.21 -2.86
C VAL A 179 14.49 -1.09 -3.51
N LEU A 180 13.80 -0.30 -4.33
CA LEU A 180 14.38 0.81 -5.10
C LEU A 180 14.07 2.19 -4.50
N GLY A 181 13.13 2.25 -3.54
CA GLY A 181 12.75 3.46 -2.81
C GLY A 181 13.26 3.45 -1.38
N ASN A 182 12.76 4.37 -0.56
CA ASN A 182 13.10 4.47 0.86
C ASN A 182 12.17 3.66 1.77
N GLY A 183 11.44 2.71 1.21
CA GLY A 183 10.60 1.80 1.97
C GLY A 183 11.41 0.80 2.79
N PHE A 184 10.74 0.19 3.73
CA PHE A 184 11.31 -0.73 4.71
C PHE A 184 10.69 -2.11 4.57
N VAL A 185 11.51 -3.17 4.60
CA VAL A 185 11.08 -4.57 4.66
C VAL A 185 11.42 -5.14 6.04
N GLU A 186 10.40 -5.62 6.74
CA GLU A 186 10.50 -6.39 7.97
C GLU A 186 9.99 -7.81 7.70
N ALA A 187 10.89 -8.76 7.51
CA ALA A 187 10.58 -10.15 7.19
C ALA A 187 11.32 -11.14 8.10
N ARG A 188 11.60 -10.76 9.35
CA ARG A 188 12.23 -11.66 10.33
C ARG A 188 11.32 -12.84 10.71
N GLU A 189 10.02 -12.64 10.63
CA GLU A 189 9.03 -13.67 10.94
C GLU A 189 8.51 -14.41 9.67
N LEU A 190 9.15 -14.19 8.51
CA LEU A 190 8.92 -14.97 7.30
C LEU A 190 9.97 -16.08 7.19
N HIS A 191 9.54 -17.32 7.29
CA HIS A 191 10.41 -18.48 7.09
C HIS A 191 10.48 -18.85 5.61
N VAL A 192 11.68 -18.78 5.04
CA VAL A 192 11.95 -19.10 3.65
C VAL A 192 12.69 -20.43 3.58
N ARG A 193 12.13 -21.43 2.86
CA ARG A 193 12.70 -22.77 2.81
C ARG A 193 13.90 -22.90 1.88
N ASP A 194 13.81 -22.36 0.67
CA ASP A 194 14.76 -22.66 -0.40
C ASP A 194 15.75 -21.52 -0.66
N SER A 195 15.25 -20.32 -0.96
CA SER A 195 16.14 -19.20 -1.30
C SER A 195 15.49 -17.82 -1.13
N ILE A 196 16.34 -16.86 -0.78
CA ILE A 196 16.07 -15.43 -0.78
C ILE A 196 16.94 -14.76 -1.84
N ASN A 197 16.35 -13.94 -2.70
CA ASN A 197 17.04 -13.01 -3.57
C ASN A 197 16.64 -11.57 -3.16
N PHE A 198 17.62 -10.75 -2.76
CA PHE A 198 17.36 -9.39 -2.29
C PHE A 198 18.21 -8.38 -3.06
N ILE A 199 17.55 -7.44 -3.75
CA ILE A 199 18.18 -6.30 -4.41
C ILE A 199 17.73 -5.03 -3.72
N SER A 200 18.67 -4.24 -3.19
CA SER A 200 18.39 -3.00 -2.48
C SER A 200 19.17 -1.82 -3.03
N SER A 201 18.45 -0.77 -3.42
CA SER A 201 18.98 0.57 -3.68
C SER A 201 18.53 1.58 -2.61
N SER A 202 17.97 1.10 -1.51
CA SER A 202 17.37 1.89 -0.43
C SER A 202 18.41 2.57 0.47
N SER A 203 17.96 3.59 1.18
CA SER A 203 18.71 4.20 2.29
C SER A 203 18.32 3.64 3.66
N THR A 204 17.26 2.83 3.73
CA THR A 204 16.74 2.25 4.98
C THR A 204 17.32 0.87 5.25
N ILE A 205 17.27 0.44 6.51
CA ILE A 205 17.69 -0.89 6.91
C ILE A 205 16.58 -1.89 6.58
N GLN A 206 16.93 -2.96 5.88
CA GLN A 206 16.03 -4.07 5.58
C GLN A 206 16.31 -5.22 6.54
N LYS A 207 15.28 -5.98 6.98
CA LYS A 207 15.46 -7.08 7.93
C LYS A 207 14.81 -8.36 7.42
N ILE A 208 15.58 -9.45 7.36
CA ILE A 208 15.13 -10.74 6.83
C ILE A 208 15.55 -11.90 7.72
N ASN A 209 14.80 -12.99 7.68
CA ASN A 209 15.19 -14.28 8.22
C ASN A 209 15.78 -15.14 7.11
N ALA A 210 17.04 -15.54 7.25
CA ALA A 210 17.75 -16.36 6.29
C ALA A 210 18.08 -17.78 6.82
N SER A 211 17.34 -18.23 7.85
CA SER A 211 17.57 -19.55 8.44
C SER A 211 17.36 -20.67 7.42
N ASN A 212 18.35 -21.54 7.27
CA ASN A 212 18.33 -22.76 6.48
C ASN A 212 18.02 -22.60 4.99
N CYS A 213 18.16 -21.40 4.42
CA CYS A 213 17.96 -21.12 3.00
C CYS A 213 19.22 -20.55 2.32
N LYS A 214 19.23 -20.48 1.01
CA LYS A 214 20.26 -19.78 0.25
C LYS A 214 19.96 -18.29 0.24
N LEU A 215 20.94 -17.45 0.56
CA LEU A 215 20.83 -16.00 0.57
C LEU A 215 21.67 -15.38 -0.55
N LYS A 216 21.01 -14.74 -1.52
CA LYS A 216 21.64 -13.92 -2.55
C LYS A 216 21.26 -12.46 -2.35
N VAL A 217 22.26 -11.57 -2.26
CA VAL A 217 22.05 -10.15 -1.93
C VAL A 217 22.84 -9.27 -2.90
N GLU A 218 22.21 -8.20 -3.37
CA GLU A 218 22.81 -7.12 -4.11
C GLU A 218 22.46 -5.79 -3.46
N ILE A 219 23.45 -5.02 -3.01
CA ILE A 219 23.27 -3.74 -2.31
C ILE A 219 23.88 -2.63 -3.15
N ASN A 220 23.00 -1.81 -3.74
CA ASN A 220 23.37 -0.65 -4.56
C ASN A 220 23.21 0.67 -3.78
N GLY A 221 22.44 0.65 -2.66
CA GLY A 221 22.15 1.80 -1.82
C GLY A 221 23.11 2.01 -0.68
N ILE A 222 22.69 2.86 0.26
CA ILE A 222 23.44 3.16 1.49
C ILE A 222 22.86 2.44 2.71
N GLY A 223 21.63 1.90 2.61
CA GLY A 223 20.95 1.13 3.65
C GLY A 223 21.50 -0.29 3.74
N ASP A 224 21.61 -0.79 4.96
CA ASP A 224 22.07 -2.14 5.24
C ASP A 224 20.95 -3.17 5.06
N ILE A 225 21.35 -4.42 4.83
CA ILE A 225 20.46 -5.57 4.97
C ILE A 225 20.91 -6.38 6.17
N TRP A 226 20.05 -6.46 7.19
CA TRP A 226 20.29 -7.25 8.39
C TRP A 226 19.63 -8.62 8.20
N TYR A 227 20.40 -9.68 8.32
CA TYR A 227 19.87 -11.04 8.30
C TYR A 227 20.01 -11.71 9.65
N TYR A 228 19.03 -12.56 9.94
CA TYR A 228 18.92 -13.37 11.14
C TYR A 228 18.87 -14.84 10.73
N GLY A 229 19.39 -15.73 11.57
CA GLY A 229 19.48 -17.16 11.30
C GLY A 229 20.71 -17.55 10.50
N LEU A 230 20.90 -18.84 10.27
CA LEU A 230 22.05 -19.43 9.61
C LEU A 230 21.70 -19.84 8.18
N PRO A 231 22.08 -19.07 7.14
CA PRO A 231 21.87 -19.44 5.76
C PRO A 231 22.77 -20.63 5.35
N THR A 232 22.31 -21.47 4.44
CA THR A 232 23.07 -22.60 3.90
C THR A 232 24.17 -22.16 2.94
N ALA A 233 23.99 -21.01 2.28
CA ALA A 233 24.97 -20.37 1.42
C ALA A 233 24.67 -18.87 1.32
N ILE A 234 25.72 -18.06 1.22
CA ILE A 234 25.61 -16.61 0.99
C ILE A 234 26.36 -16.23 -0.30
N SER A 235 25.66 -15.50 -1.18
CA SER A 235 26.27 -14.79 -2.31
C SER A 235 25.94 -13.32 -2.18
N LYS A 236 26.93 -12.44 -2.06
CA LYS A 236 26.70 -11.00 -1.88
C LYS A 236 27.52 -10.16 -2.84
N HIS A 237 26.90 -9.08 -3.31
CA HIS A 237 27.51 -8.01 -4.08
C HIS A 237 27.13 -6.67 -3.45
N GLU A 238 28.13 -5.96 -2.95
CA GLU A 238 27.95 -4.67 -2.24
C GLU A 238 28.58 -3.57 -3.11
N TYR A 239 27.80 -2.97 -3.98
CA TYR A 239 28.22 -1.88 -4.88
C TYR A 239 28.06 -0.50 -4.21
N GLY A 240 27.09 -0.37 -3.28
CA GLY A 240 26.84 0.84 -2.50
C GLY A 240 27.65 0.91 -1.20
N LYS A 241 27.23 1.83 -0.31
CA LYS A 241 27.83 1.95 1.03
C LYS A 241 27.20 0.99 2.06
N GLY A 242 25.96 0.56 1.79
CA GLY A 242 25.25 -0.41 2.63
C GLY A 242 25.94 -1.75 2.69
N LYS A 243 25.71 -2.49 3.76
CA LYS A 243 26.36 -3.79 4.03
C LYS A 243 25.33 -4.86 4.36
N LEU A 244 25.68 -6.10 4.09
CA LEU A 244 25.00 -7.28 4.61
C LEU A 244 25.54 -7.57 6.02
N ILE A 245 24.69 -7.41 7.04
CA ILE A 245 25.06 -7.51 8.46
C ILE A 245 24.41 -8.74 9.09
N ASP A 246 25.25 -9.57 9.70
CA ASP A 246 24.82 -10.69 10.54
C ASP A 246 24.30 -10.14 11.89
N LYS A 247 23.11 -10.57 12.31
CA LYS A 247 22.42 -10.16 13.55
C LYS A 247 22.04 -11.36 14.43
N ASN A 248 22.78 -12.45 14.35
CA ASN A 248 22.63 -13.61 15.25
C ASN A 248 23.18 -13.34 16.63
#